data_5c8cbb9bb03acbb36aa0564bf9a18b68
#
_entry.id   5c8cbb9bb03acbb36aa0564bf9a18b68
#
_cell.length_a   1.000
_cell.length_b   1.000
_cell.length_c   1.000
_cell.angle_alpha   90.00
_cell.angle_beta   90.00
_cell.angle_gamma   90.00
#
_symmetry.space_group_name_H-M   'P 1'
#
loop_
_entity.id
_entity.type
_entity.pdbx_description
1 polymer ?
#
loop_
_entity_poly.entity_id
_entity_poly.type
_entity_poly.pdbx_seq_one_letter_code
_entity_poly.pdbx_strand_id
1 'polypeptide(L)'
;MAVDKREFVNVFDYEAAAREILPKIAYDYYGSGANDEITLHENHNAYERIKLKPRVLRDISKRDLTTTILGQTVSMPILVSLKRLPQVLKR
;
A
#
# COMPACT_ATOMS: atom_id res chain seq x y z
N MET A 1 -16.49 -3.25 19.82
CA MET A 1 -15.30 -3.92 19.31
C MET A 1 -14.10 -3.09 19.71
N ALA A 2 -13.28 -3.57 20.64
CA ALA A 2 -12.08 -2.83 21.05
C ALA A 2 -11.11 -2.85 19.87
N VAL A 3 -10.78 -1.67 19.35
CA VAL A 3 -9.67 -1.52 18.41
C VAL A 3 -8.42 -1.90 19.21
N ASP A 4 -7.83 -3.03 18.85
CA ASP A 4 -6.56 -3.47 19.41
C ASP A 4 -5.56 -2.34 19.15
N LYS A 5 -4.99 -1.80 20.25
CA LYS A 5 -4.00 -0.72 20.20
C LYS A 5 -2.62 -1.25 19.79
N ARG A 6 -2.56 -2.19 18.84
CA ARG A 6 -1.29 -2.59 18.24
C ARG A 6 -0.69 -1.38 17.53
N GLU A 7 0.52 -1.04 17.86
CA GLU A 7 1.28 -0.02 17.15
C GLU A 7 1.74 -0.62 15.81
N PHE A 8 1.07 -0.23 14.73
CA PHE A 8 1.41 -0.67 13.38
C PHE A 8 2.62 0.13 12.87
N VAL A 9 3.68 -0.57 12.52
CA VAL A 9 4.94 0.02 12.05
C VAL A 9 5.00 0.08 10.53
N ASN A 10 4.32 -0.83 9.85
CA ASN A 10 4.33 -0.94 8.40
C ASN A 10 2.98 -1.45 7.85
N VAL A 11 2.86 -1.46 6.53
CA VAL A 11 1.62 -1.87 5.84
C VAL A 11 1.29 -3.34 6.06
N PHE A 12 2.26 -4.20 6.28
CA PHE A 12 2.04 -5.64 6.52
C PHE A 12 1.37 -5.90 7.86
N ASP A 13 1.61 -5.04 8.86
CA ASP A 13 0.92 -5.14 10.15
C ASP A 13 -0.58 -4.87 9.99
N TYR A 14 -0.95 -3.93 9.10
CA TYR A 14 -2.36 -3.67 8.74
C TYR A 14 -2.97 -4.86 8.00
N GLU A 15 -2.22 -5.50 7.09
CA GLU A 15 -2.69 -6.68 6.39
C GLU A 15 -2.96 -7.83 7.34
N ALA A 16 -2.05 -8.10 8.29
CA ALA A 16 -2.22 -9.12 9.31
C ALA A 16 -3.46 -8.86 10.17
N ALA A 17 -3.67 -7.62 10.61
CA ALA A 17 -4.85 -7.25 11.37
C ALA A 17 -6.15 -7.36 10.54
N ALA A 18 -6.10 -6.97 9.27
CA ALA A 18 -7.23 -7.10 8.35
C ALA A 18 -7.65 -8.57 8.16
N ARG A 19 -6.70 -9.48 8.10
CA ARG A 19 -6.93 -10.93 7.99
C ARG A 19 -7.73 -11.48 9.17
N GLU A 20 -7.51 -10.95 10.37
CA GLU A 20 -8.23 -11.36 11.58
C GLU A 20 -9.65 -10.78 11.66
N ILE A 21 -9.86 -9.59 11.11
CA ILE A 21 -11.10 -8.81 11.28
C ILE A 21 -12.07 -9.00 10.12
N LEU A 22 -11.55 -9.09 8.88
CA LEU A 22 -12.39 -9.16 7.69
C LEU A 22 -13.00 -10.55 7.51
N PRO A 23 -14.24 -10.64 7.02
CA PRO A 23 -14.77 -11.89 6.53
C PRO A 23 -13.84 -12.50 5.47
N LYS A 24 -13.68 -13.83 5.48
CA LYS A 24 -12.78 -14.55 4.57
C LYS A 24 -12.97 -14.15 3.09
N ILE A 25 -14.21 -14.05 2.64
CA ILE A 25 -14.52 -13.65 1.24
C ILE A 25 -13.97 -12.26 0.91
N ALA A 26 -14.10 -11.31 1.83
CA ALA A 26 -13.58 -9.95 1.62
C ALA A 26 -12.04 -9.93 1.63
N TYR A 27 -11.43 -10.64 2.56
CA TYR A 27 -9.98 -10.75 2.63
C TYR A 27 -9.40 -11.42 1.38
N ASP A 28 -9.96 -12.57 0.97
CA ASP A 28 -9.48 -13.29 -0.22
C ASP A 28 -9.63 -12.43 -1.49
N TYR A 29 -10.72 -11.65 -1.61
CA TYR A 29 -10.90 -10.75 -2.75
C TYR A 29 -9.81 -9.67 -2.86
N TYR A 30 -9.36 -9.11 -1.74
CA TYR A 30 -8.32 -8.09 -1.74
C TYR A 30 -6.92 -8.66 -1.76
N GLY A 31 -6.67 -9.74 -1.05
CA GLY A 31 -5.36 -10.28 -0.80
C GLY A 31 -4.88 -11.27 -1.87
N SER A 32 -5.79 -11.90 -2.63
CA SER A 32 -5.38 -12.88 -3.64
C SER A 32 -5.03 -12.25 -4.98
N GLY A 33 -4.15 -12.93 -5.70
CA GLY A 33 -3.80 -12.65 -7.09
C GLY A 33 -4.45 -13.63 -8.07
N ALA A 34 -4.18 -13.42 -9.36
CA ALA A 34 -4.67 -14.29 -10.43
C ALA A 34 -3.74 -15.51 -10.62
N ASN A 35 -4.33 -16.66 -10.92
CA ASN A 35 -3.63 -17.91 -11.22
C ASN A 35 -2.59 -18.27 -10.14
N ASP A 36 -1.32 -18.40 -10.54
CA ASP A 36 -0.21 -18.79 -9.67
C ASP A 36 0.37 -17.59 -8.85
N GLU A 37 -0.32 -16.44 -8.87
CA GLU A 37 0.04 -15.23 -8.10
C GLU A 37 1.44 -14.68 -8.39
N ILE A 38 2.01 -14.98 -9.55
CA ILE A 38 3.37 -14.55 -9.94
C ILE A 38 3.47 -13.01 -9.88
N THR A 39 2.51 -12.31 -10.47
CA THR A 39 2.51 -10.84 -10.48
C THR A 39 2.26 -10.28 -9.08
N LEU A 40 1.42 -10.92 -8.26
CA LEU A 40 1.20 -10.52 -6.88
C LEU A 40 2.51 -10.55 -6.08
N HIS A 41 3.26 -11.64 -6.16
CA HIS A 41 4.55 -11.75 -5.49
C HIS A 41 5.58 -10.79 -6.08
N GLU A 42 5.59 -10.59 -7.41
CA GLU A 42 6.53 -9.70 -8.07
C GLU A 42 6.28 -8.23 -7.70
N ASN A 43 5.06 -7.81 -7.45
CA ASN A 43 4.74 -6.47 -6.95
C ASN A 43 5.48 -6.15 -5.65
N HIS A 44 5.75 -7.14 -4.82
CA HIS A 44 6.55 -6.99 -3.61
C HIS A 44 8.06 -7.11 -3.89
N ASN A 45 8.46 -8.18 -4.55
CA ASN A 45 9.87 -8.50 -4.80
C ASN A 45 10.59 -7.44 -5.64
N ALA A 46 9.87 -6.73 -6.51
CA ALA A 46 10.44 -5.66 -7.32
C ALA A 46 11.07 -4.55 -6.46
N TYR A 47 10.45 -4.21 -5.34
CA TYR A 47 10.98 -3.19 -4.44
C TYR A 47 12.28 -3.61 -3.74
N GLU A 48 12.49 -4.90 -3.51
CA GLU A 48 13.72 -5.40 -2.92
C GLU A 48 14.95 -5.21 -3.83
N ARG A 49 14.73 -5.13 -5.14
CA ARG A 49 15.78 -4.87 -6.13
C ARG A 49 16.14 -3.40 -6.27
N ILE A 50 15.27 -2.51 -5.81
CA ILE A 50 15.46 -1.05 -5.88
C ILE A 50 16.02 -0.58 -4.54
N LYS A 51 17.28 -0.18 -4.52
CA LYS A 51 17.93 0.30 -3.31
C LYS A 51 17.93 1.83 -3.26
N LEU A 52 17.52 2.37 -2.12
CA LEU A 52 17.65 3.79 -1.83
C LEU A 52 19.07 4.09 -1.36
N LYS A 53 19.73 5.05 -2.02
CA LYS A 53 21.04 5.56 -1.61
C LYS A 53 20.83 6.88 -0.86
N PRO A 54 20.83 6.88 0.49
CA PRO A 54 20.65 8.10 1.25
C PRO A 54 21.83 9.05 1.07
N ARG A 55 21.55 10.34 1.08
CA ARG A 55 22.56 11.39 1.11
C ARG A 55 22.60 11.98 2.51
N VAL A 56 23.77 11.94 3.15
CA VAL A 56 23.99 12.53 4.47
C VAL A 56 24.39 14.01 4.37
N LEU A 57 24.21 14.76 5.46
CA LEU A 57 24.59 16.18 5.58
C LEU A 57 23.94 17.07 4.48
N ARG A 58 22.76 16.72 4.04
CA ARG A 58 21.95 17.55 3.15
C ARG A 58 20.85 18.25 3.93
N ASP A 59 20.69 19.55 3.72
CA ASP A 59 19.55 20.27 4.26
C ASP A 59 18.25 19.77 3.61
N ILE A 60 17.33 19.32 4.44
CA ILE A 60 16.01 18.81 4.03
C ILE A 60 14.87 19.68 4.59
N SER A 61 15.17 20.88 5.06
CA SER A 61 14.16 21.80 5.60
C SER A 61 13.10 22.19 4.56
N LYS A 62 13.50 22.27 3.30
CA LYS A 62 12.59 22.52 2.17
C LYS A 62 12.48 21.25 1.31
N ARG A 63 11.36 20.56 1.44
CA ARG A 63 11.06 19.35 0.66
C ARG A 63 9.94 19.68 -0.31
N ASP A 64 10.17 19.42 -1.58
CA ASP A 64 9.16 19.51 -2.63
C ASP A 64 9.09 18.16 -3.36
N LEU A 65 7.94 17.49 -3.24
CA LEU A 65 7.64 16.24 -3.90
C LEU A 65 6.64 16.43 -5.04
N THR A 66 6.27 17.69 -5.34
CA THR A 66 5.30 17.96 -6.39
C THR A 66 5.80 17.50 -7.75
N THR A 67 4.93 16.96 -8.53
CA THR A 67 5.19 16.53 -9.91
C THR A 67 3.94 16.65 -10.76
N THR A 68 4.08 16.43 -12.06
CA THR A 68 2.95 16.47 -12.99
C THR A 68 2.71 15.08 -13.57
N ILE A 69 1.49 14.59 -13.44
CA ILE A 69 1.05 13.31 -13.99
C ILE A 69 -0.15 13.54 -14.89
N LEU A 70 -0.06 13.13 -16.14
CA LEU A 70 -1.10 13.34 -17.17
C LEU A 70 -1.59 14.80 -17.27
N GLY A 71 -0.67 15.76 -17.15
CA GLY A 71 -0.98 17.18 -17.22
C GLY A 71 -1.55 17.79 -15.93
N GLN A 72 -1.71 17.01 -14.86
CA GLN A 72 -2.19 17.50 -13.56
C GLN A 72 -1.08 17.50 -12.53
N THR A 73 -0.96 18.60 -11.79
CA THR A 73 -0.01 18.71 -10.68
C THR A 73 -0.50 17.94 -9.47
N VAL A 74 0.34 17.08 -8.94
CA VAL A 74 0.10 16.29 -7.73
C VAL A 74 1.13 16.62 -6.67
N SER A 75 0.76 16.51 -5.41
CA SER A 75 1.62 16.85 -4.27
C SER A 75 2.79 15.87 -4.05
N MET A 76 2.67 14.65 -4.56
CA MET A 76 3.73 13.65 -4.51
C MET A 76 3.52 12.59 -5.61
N PRO A 77 4.59 11.92 -6.09
CA PRO A 77 4.51 10.92 -7.16
C PRO A 77 4.04 9.55 -6.66
N ILE A 78 3.02 9.52 -5.80
CA ILE A 78 2.42 8.29 -5.28
C ILE A 78 0.92 8.34 -5.51
N LEU A 79 0.40 7.34 -6.20
CA LEU A 79 -1.00 7.22 -6.57
C LEU A 79 -1.53 5.87 -6.12
N VAL A 80 -2.77 5.87 -5.63
CA VAL A 80 -3.49 4.64 -5.30
C VAL A 80 -4.51 4.37 -6.39
N SER A 81 -4.40 3.19 -7.02
CA SER A 81 -5.40 2.74 -7.99
C SER A 81 -6.72 2.43 -7.29
N LEU A 82 -7.82 2.95 -7.83
CA LEU A 82 -9.15 2.63 -7.31
C LEU A 82 -9.50 1.18 -7.65
N LYS A 83 -9.61 0.35 -6.63
CA LYS A 83 -10.22 -0.97 -6.73
C LYS A 83 -11.70 -0.86 -6.35
N ARG A 84 -12.61 -1.30 -7.21
CA ARG A 84 -14.06 -1.25 -6.92
C ARG A 84 -14.36 -2.10 -5.68
N LEU A 85 -14.93 -1.47 -4.66
CA LEU A 85 -15.36 -2.17 -3.44
C LEU A 85 -16.50 -3.15 -3.78
N PRO A 86 -16.40 -4.43 -3.39
CA PRO A 86 -17.53 -5.35 -3.46
C PRO A 86 -18.68 -4.83 -2.61
N GLN A 87 -19.91 -5.04 -3.05
CA GLN A 87 -21.10 -4.60 -2.29
C GLN A 87 -21.18 -5.21 -0.88
N VAL A 88 -20.44 -6.28 -0.62
CA VAL A 88 -20.37 -6.98 0.69
C VAL A 88 -19.85 -6.09 1.81
N LEU A 89 -19.09 -5.03 1.52
CA LEU A 89 -18.57 -4.09 2.52
C LEU A 89 -19.48 -2.86 2.75
N LYS A 90 -20.66 -2.82 2.14
CA LYS A 90 -21.63 -1.72 2.32
C LYS A 90 -22.65 -1.95 3.44
N ARG A 91 -22.42 -2.93 4.32
CA ARG A 91 -23.28 -3.18 5.49
C ARG A 91 -22.62 -2.75 6.78
#